data_34b0bd184c38485d407f50fb2ca64c47
#
_entry.id   34b0bd184c38485d407f50fb2ca64c47
#
_cell.length_a   1.000
_cell.length_b   1.000
_cell.length_c   1.000
_cell.angle_alpha   90.00
_cell.angle_beta   90.00
_cell.angle_gamma   90.00
#
_symmetry.space_group_name_H-M   'P 1'
#
loop_
_entity.id
_entity.type
_entity.pdbx_description
1 polymer ?
#
loop_
_entity_poly.entity_id
_entity_poly.type
_entity_poly.pdbx_seq_one_letter_code
_entity_poly.pdbx_strand_id
1 'polypeptide(L)'
;MAGTINESCDLITKRVTGCKMGRLGMRRRKVLKTAIFIYLLVGIIGAIGVFGINVYMKRTVSDKINSVEEAAGLEQIDCILVLGCQVKANGTPSLMLRDRLNKGVELYYADVAPKLLMSGDHGSRQYDEVGTMKQYAVDSGIASEDIFMDHAGFSTYESLYRAKEVFGAKRIVIVTQEYHLYRALYVAEELGLEAYGVAADGKTYVGQSMRDFREMLARVKDFGTTMLKPEPTYLGEVISISGNGDLTND
;
A
#
# COMPACT_ATOMS: atom_id res chain seq x y z
N MET A 1 -2.50 -71.69 49.96
CA MET A 1 -3.34 -70.46 50.04
C MET A 1 -2.54 -69.16 49.71
N ALA A 2 -1.57 -69.16 48.81
CA ALA A 2 -0.76 -68.02 48.54
C ALA A 2 -0.96 -67.46 47.09
N GLY A 3 -1.83 -68.07 46.25
CA GLY A 3 -2.05 -67.67 44.86
C GLY A 3 -3.12 -66.60 44.62
N THR A 4 -4.09 -66.48 45.53
CA THR A 4 -5.28 -65.58 45.29
C THR A 4 -5.09 -64.12 45.69
N ILE A 5 -4.08 -63.79 46.48
CA ILE A 5 -3.83 -62.44 46.97
C ILE A 5 -3.07 -61.63 45.93
N ASN A 6 -2.25 -62.25 45.10
CA ASN A 6 -1.42 -61.57 44.08
C ASN A 6 -2.22 -61.14 42.86
N GLU A 7 -3.22 -61.92 42.42
CA GLU A 7 -4.10 -61.56 41.29
C GLU A 7 -5.01 -60.36 41.56
N SER A 8 -5.50 -60.25 42.81
CA SER A 8 -6.37 -59.15 43.25
C SER A 8 -5.62 -57.83 43.32
N CYS A 9 -4.33 -57.85 43.69
CA CYS A 9 -3.48 -56.62 43.71
C CYS A 9 -3.15 -56.14 42.36
N ASP A 10 -2.90 -57.03 41.37
CA ASP A 10 -2.59 -56.68 39.99
C ASP A 10 -3.80 -56.09 39.21
N LEU A 11 -5.00 -56.57 39.48
CA LEU A 11 -6.25 -56.06 38.94
C LEU A 11 -6.60 -54.66 39.44
N ILE A 12 -6.31 -54.37 40.69
CA ILE A 12 -6.54 -53.07 41.35
C ILE A 12 -5.51 -52.04 40.74
N THR A 13 -4.25 -52.44 40.60
CA THR A 13 -3.18 -51.59 40.04
C THR A 13 -3.45 -51.23 38.57
N LYS A 14 -3.88 -52.20 37.75
CA LYS A 14 -4.29 -51.98 36.34
C LYS A 14 -5.53 -51.08 36.22
N ARG A 15 -6.51 -51.20 37.13
CA ARG A 15 -7.68 -50.31 37.12
C ARG A 15 -7.35 -48.87 37.50
N VAL A 16 -6.47 -48.66 38.46
CA VAL A 16 -6.07 -47.33 38.95
C VAL A 16 -5.17 -46.63 37.91
N THR A 17 -4.25 -47.35 37.28
CA THR A 17 -3.37 -46.81 36.21
C THR A 17 -4.15 -46.53 34.93
N GLY A 18 -5.06 -47.41 34.51
CA GLY A 18 -5.95 -47.20 33.36
C GLY A 18 -6.91 -46.01 33.54
N CYS A 19 -7.43 -45.82 34.76
CA CYS A 19 -8.30 -44.67 35.08
C CYS A 19 -7.54 -43.32 35.09
N LYS A 20 -6.28 -43.30 35.56
CA LYS A 20 -5.43 -42.11 35.53
C LYS A 20 -5.00 -41.76 34.06
N MET A 21 -4.65 -42.75 33.26
CA MET A 21 -4.25 -42.55 31.85
C MET A 21 -5.42 -42.07 31.00
N GLY A 22 -6.62 -42.56 31.19
CA GLY A 22 -7.85 -42.08 30.51
C GLY A 22 -8.21 -40.64 30.89
N ARG A 23 -8.06 -40.23 32.15
CA ARG A 23 -8.29 -38.82 32.56
C ARG A 23 -7.24 -37.86 32.01
N LEU A 24 -5.98 -38.25 31.94
CA LEU A 24 -4.92 -37.46 31.32
C LEU A 24 -5.18 -37.24 29.78
N GLY A 25 -5.60 -38.30 29.10
CA GLY A 25 -5.96 -38.22 27.68
C GLY A 25 -7.17 -37.31 27.41
N MET A 26 -8.21 -37.40 28.25
CA MET A 26 -9.37 -36.50 28.14
C MET A 26 -9.03 -35.04 28.46
N ARG A 27 -8.17 -34.77 29.43
CA ARG A 27 -7.72 -33.43 29.78
C ARG A 27 -6.89 -32.80 28.63
N ARG A 28 -5.97 -33.55 28.02
CA ARG A 28 -5.18 -33.12 26.85
C ARG A 28 -6.08 -32.81 25.65
N ARG A 29 -7.08 -33.64 25.36
CA ARG A 29 -8.05 -33.39 24.28
C ARG A 29 -8.90 -32.14 24.53
N LYS A 30 -9.31 -31.85 25.77
CA LYS A 30 -10.03 -30.62 26.11
C LYS A 30 -9.14 -29.40 25.91
N VAL A 31 -7.90 -29.42 26.43
CA VAL A 31 -6.92 -28.32 26.24
C VAL A 31 -6.66 -28.05 24.76
N LEU A 32 -6.47 -29.10 23.96
CA LEU A 32 -6.24 -28.94 22.52
C LEU A 32 -7.47 -28.33 21.82
N LYS A 33 -8.69 -28.77 22.15
CA LYS A 33 -9.92 -28.17 21.56
C LYS A 33 -10.07 -26.71 21.95
N THR A 34 -9.79 -26.36 23.20
CA THR A 34 -9.83 -24.96 23.67
C THR A 34 -8.78 -24.12 22.99
N ALA A 35 -7.55 -24.63 22.80
CA ALA A 35 -6.50 -23.92 22.06
C ALA A 35 -6.89 -23.68 20.60
N ILE A 36 -7.41 -24.71 19.91
CA ILE A 36 -7.90 -24.56 18.53
C ILE A 36 -9.03 -23.53 18.46
N PHE A 37 -9.98 -23.56 19.39
CA PHE A 37 -11.07 -22.59 19.44
C PHE A 37 -10.56 -21.15 19.62
N ILE A 38 -9.58 -20.95 20.51
CA ILE A 38 -8.96 -19.63 20.73
C ILE A 38 -8.25 -19.16 19.44
N TYR A 39 -7.48 -20.02 18.77
CA TYR A 39 -6.81 -19.68 17.51
C TYR A 39 -7.81 -19.30 16.41
N LEU A 40 -8.91 -20.05 16.30
CA LEU A 40 -9.97 -19.73 15.34
C LEU A 40 -10.64 -18.38 15.66
N LEU A 41 -10.91 -18.14 16.95
CA LEU A 41 -11.51 -16.87 17.38
C LEU A 41 -10.59 -15.68 17.10
N VAL A 42 -9.30 -15.78 17.41
CA VAL A 42 -8.30 -14.76 17.10
C VAL A 42 -8.20 -14.53 15.58
N GLY A 43 -8.21 -15.61 14.78
CA GLY A 43 -8.22 -15.52 13.33
C GLY A 43 -9.45 -14.79 12.79
N ILE A 44 -10.63 -15.07 13.32
CA ILE A 44 -11.89 -14.39 12.93
C ILE A 44 -11.83 -12.90 13.30
N ILE A 45 -11.39 -12.58 14.53
CA ILE A 45 -11.25 -11.17 14.97
C ILE A 45 -10.26 -10.42 14.06
N GLY A 46 -9.11 -11.04 13.74
CA GLY A 46 -8.14 -10.49 12.81
C GLY A 46 -8.73 -10.24 11.42
N ALA A 47 -9.49 -11.20 10.87
CA ALA A 47 -10.14 -11.05 9.57
C ALA A 47 -11.19 -9.92 9.57
N ILE A 48 -11.97 -9.79 10.64
CA ILE A 48 -12.94 -8.70 10.82
C ILE A 48 -12.20 -7.35 10.89
N GLY A 49 -11.07 -7.28 11.60
CA GLY A 49 -10.25 -6.07 11.69
C GLY A 49 -9.70 -5.65 10.30
N VAL A 50 -9.12 -6.59 9.56
CA VAL A 50 -8.63 -6.36 8.18
C VAL A 50 -9.76 -5.86 7.28
N PHE A 51 -10.92 -6.51 7.32
CA PHE A 51 -12.08 -6.10 6.52
C PHE A 51 -12.58 -4.70 6.92
N GLY A 52 -12.70 -4.44 8.23
CA GLY A 52 -13.16 -3.16 8.77
C GLY A 52 -12.27 -1.99 8.35
N ILE A 53 -10.92 -2.14 8.47
CA ILE A 53 -9.95 -1.13 8.03
C ILE A 53 -10.11 -0.86 6.52
N ASN A 54 -10.23 -1.90 5.70
CA ASN A 54 -10.38 -1.75 4.25
C ASN A 54 -11.67 -1.01 3.87
N VAL A 55 -12.78 -1.32 4.52
CA VAL A 55 -14.05 -0.61 4.29
C VAL A 55 -13.97 0.84 4.76
N TYR A 56 -13.38 1.08 5.93
CA TYR A 56 -13.17 2.42 6.47
C TYR A 56 -12.36 3.28 5.52
N MET A 57 -11.14 2.86 5.14
CA MET A 57 -10.28 3.63 4.25
C MET A 57 -10.95 3.95 2.91
N LYS A 58 -11.64 2.96 2.31
CA LYS A 58 -12.35 3.19 1.04
C LYS A 58 -13.47 4.21 1.18
N ARG A 59 -14.28 4.13 2.24
CA ARG A 59 -15.40 5.05 2.45
C ARG A 59 -14.97 6.48 2.74
N THR A 60 -13.85 6.65 3.44
CA THR A 60 -13.33 7.96 3.82
C THR A 60 -12.91 8.79 2.59
N VAL A 61 -12.44 8.14 1.52
CA VAL A 61 -11.83 8.85 0.38
C VAL A 61 -12.52 8.57 -0.97
N SER A 62 -13.61 7.83 -0.99
CA SER A 62 -14.29 7.45 -2.25
C SER A 62 -14.82 8.64 -3.05
N ASP A 63 -15.20 9.70 -2.39
CA ASP A 63 -15.69 10.95 -2.96
C ASP A 63 -14.58 11.86 -3.52
N LYS A 64 -13.31 11.50 -3.29
CA LYS A 64 -12.15 12.22 -3.79
C LYS A 64 -11.59 11.63 -5.09
N ILE A 65 -12.20 10.58 -5.62
CA ILE A 65 -11.80 9.98 -6.90
C ILE A 65 -12.63 10.64 -8.00
N ASN A 66 -11.94 11.30 -8.92
CA ASN A 66 -12.52 12.16 -9.93
C ASN A 66 -12.26 11.60 -11.35
N SER A 67 -13.08 12.01 -12.30
CA SER A 67 -12.75 11.95 -13.72
C SER A 67 -11.75 13.05 -14.10
N VAL A 68 -11.24 13.04 -15.34
CA VAL A 68 -10.35 14.12 -15.84
C VAL A 68 -11.10 15.45 -15.86
N GLU A 69 -12.36 15.44 -16.31
CA GLU A 69 -13.21 16.62 -16.42
C GLU A 69 -13.52 17.24 -15.03
N GLU A 70 -13.78 16.40 -14.03
CA GLU A 70 -13.98 16.86 -12.66
C GLU A 70 -12.68 17.40 -12.06
N ALA A 71 -11.55 16.76 -12.33
CA ALA A 71 -10.23 17.22 -11.89
C ALA A 71 -9.84 18.55 -12.54
N ALA A 72 -10.20 18.80 -13.79
CA ALA A 72 -9.98 20.08 -14.47
C ALA A 72 -10.81 21.23 -13.87
N GLY A 73 -11.85 20.92 -13.11
CA GLY A 73 -12.61 21.90 -12.34
C GLY A 73 -12.04 22.24 -10.97
N LEU A 74 -10.97 21.55 -10.53
CA LEU A 74 -10.31 21.82 -9.24
C LEU A 74 -9.42 23.07 -9.37
N GLU A 75 -9.39 23.87 -8.32
CA GLU A 75 -8.58 25.09 -8.30
C GLU A 75 -7.33 24.92 -7.43
N GLN A 76 -6.26 25.64 -7.74
CA GLN A 76 -5.05 25.73 -6.92
C GLN A 76 -4.36 24.37 -6.67
N ILE A 77 -4.33 23.48 -7.65
CA ILE A 77 -3.58 22.24 -7.55
C ILE A 77 -2.09 22.56 -7.79
N ASP A 78 -1.22 22.18 -6.83
CA ASP A 78 0.22 22.42 -6.91
C ASP A 78 0.89 21.51 -7.93
N CYS A 79 0.52 20.24 -7.95
CA CYS A 79 1.07 19.28 -8.92
C CYS A 79 0.17 18.04 -9.12
N ILE A 80 0.43 17.34 -10.20
CA ILE A 80 -0.06 15.99 -10.47
C ILE A 80 1.03 15.00 -10.04
N LEU A 81 0.77 14.23 -8.98
CA LEU A 81 1.67 13.19 -8.48
C LEU A 81 1.40 11.87 -9.22
N VAL A 82 2.35 11.44 -10.05
CA VAL A 82 2.30 10.15 -10.74
C VAL A 82 3.11 9.13 -9.93
N LEU A 83 2.44 8.12 -9.39
CA LEU A 83 3.11 7.08 -8.61
C LEU A 83 3.74 6.02 -9.51
N GLY A 84 4.99 5.67 -9.28
CA GLY A 84 5.73 4.59 -9.95
C GLY A 84 5.07 3.22 -9.77
N CYS A 85 5.40 2.30 -10.67
CA CYS A 85 4.84 0.96 -10.64
C CYS A 85 5.82 -0.13 -11.08
N GLN A 86 6.58 0.08 -12.11
CA GLN A 86 7.66 -0.78 -12.59
C GLN A 86 8.16 -0.36 -13.97
N VAL A 87 9.46 -0.34 -14.17
CA VAL A 87 10.14 -0.31 -15.46
C VAL A 87 10.64 -1.70 -15.80
N LYS A 88 10.50 -2.12 -17.06
CA LYS A 88 10.98 -3.41 -17.54
C LYS A 88 12.51 -3.40 -17.68
N ALA A 89 13.12 -4.58 -17.73
CA ALA A 89 14.58 -4.73 -17.89
C ALA A 89 15.16 -4.05 -19.16
N ASN A 90 14.32 -3.78 -20.15
CA ASN A 90 14.71 -3.06 -21.38
C ASN A 90 14.55 -1.52 -21.27
N GLY A 91 14.33 -0.99 -20.06
CA GLY A 91 14.16 0.45 -19.83
C GLY A 91 12.80 1.03 -20.22
N THR A 92 11.84 0.21 -20.66
CA THR A 92 10.51 0.70 -21.03
C THR A 92 9.52 0.61 -19.87
N PRO A 93 8.57 1.54 -19.72
CA PRO A 93 7.52 1.44 -18.70
C PRO A 93 6.73 0.14 -18.82
N SER A 94 6.32 -0.43 -17.69
CA SER A 94 5.30 -1.49 -17.68
C SER A 94 3.98 -0.97 -18.27
N LEU A 95 3.06 -1.87 -18.63
CA LEU A 95 1.75 -1.44 -19.12
C LEU A 95 1.00 -0.56 -18.11
N MET A 96 1.08 -0.92 -16.83
CA MET A 96 0.43 -0.16 -15.76
C MET A 96 1.08 1.22 -15.57
N LEU A 97 2.42 1.28 -15.59
CA LEU A 97 3.14 2.55 -15.50
C LEU A 97 2.83 3.46 -16.68
N ARG A 98 2.82 2.90 -17.89
CA ARG A 98 2.48 3.66 -19.10
C ARG A 98 1.06 4.25 -19.03
N ASP A 99 0.09 3.49 -18.53
CA ASP A 99 -1.27 3.99 -18.37
C ASP A 99 -1.34 5.12 -17.33
N ARG A 100 -0.54 5.08 -16.25
CA ARG A 100 -0.38 6.21 -15.31
C ARG A 100 0.25 7.43 -15.95
N LEU A 101 1.33 7.24 -16.72
CA LEU A 101 2.02 8.31 -17.41
C LEU A 101 1.11 9.00 -18.44
N ASN A 102 0.38 8.22 -19.23
CA ASN A 102 -0.62 8.76 -20.15
C ASN A 102 -1.66 9.61 -19.43
N LYS A 103 -2.16 9.13 -18.27
CA LYS A 103 -3.15 9.86 -17.48
C LYS A 103 -2.56 11.14 -16.87
N GLY A 104 -1.31 11.09 -16.39
CA GLY A 104 -0.61 12.28 -15.90
C GLY A 104 -0.42 13.34 -16.99
N VAL A 105 -0.02 12.92 -18.20
CA VAL A 105 0.10 13.79 -19.36
C VAL A 105 -1.26 14.39 -19.78
N GLU A 106 -2.31 13.57 -19.80
CA GLU A 106 -3.68 14.02 -20.09
C GLU A 106 -4.15 15.11 -19.11
N LEU A 107 -3.92 14.92 -17.81
CA LEU A 107 -4.28 15.90 -16.79
C LEU A 107 -3.47 17.19 -16.88
N TYR A 108 -2.19 17.10 -17.24
CA TYR A 108 -1.35 18.27 -17.46
C TYR A 108 -1.87 19.12 -18.63
N TYR A 109 -2.21 18.51 -19.76
CA TYR A 109 -2.79 19.20 -20.91
C TYR A 109 -4.25 19.64 -20.70
N ALA A 110 -4.92 19.10 -19.70
CA ALA A 110 -6.24 19.58 -19.22
C ALA A 110 -6.11 20.74 -18.21
N ASP A 111 -4.91 21.31 -18.04
CA ASP A 111 -4.60 22.41 -17.11
C ASP A 111 -4.98 22.15 -15.64
N VAL A 112 -4.97 20.88 -15.22
CA VAL A 112 -5.29 20.49 -13.84
C VAL A 112 -4.25 21.02 -12.85
N ALA A 113 -2.98 20.99 -13.23
CA ALA A 113 -1.89 21.58 -12.44
C ALA A 113 -0.70 21.95 -13.33
N PRO A 114 0.12 22.94 -12.92
CA PRO A 114 1.26 23.41 -13.71
C PRO A 114 2.48 22.47 -13.67
N LYS A 115 2.50 21.50 -12.77
CA LYS A 115 3.68 20.65 -12.54
C LYS A 115 3.31 19.18 -12.43
N LEU A 116 4.23 18.32 -12.87
CA LEU A 116 4.20 16.87 -12.65
C LEU A 116 5.25 16.51 -11.60
N LEU A 117 4.89 15.68 -10.64
CA LEU A 117 5.82 15.06 -9.70
C LEU A 117 5.83 13.53 -9.97
N MET A 118 6.94 13.05 -10.52
CA MET A 118 7.17 11.63 -10.80
C MET A 118 7.81 11.00 -9.57
N SER A 119 7.09 10.15 -8.85
CA SER A 119 7.62 9.51 -7.63
C SER A 119 7.74 8.01 -7.83
N GLY A 120 8.94 7.48 -7.63
CA GLY A 120 9.25 6.08 -7.83
C GLY A 120 10.55 5.66 -7.17
N ASP A 121 10.96 4.42 -7.44
CA ASP A 121 12.16 3.82 -6.88
C ASP A 121 13.37 4.05 -7.80
N HIS A 122 14.44 4.61 -7.23
CA HIS A 122 15.77 4.70 -7.84
C HIS A 122 16.81 3.98 -6.94
N GLY A 123 16.42 2.85 -6.36
CA GLY A 123 17.24 2.13 -5.37
C GLY A 123 18.51 1.47 -5.92
N SER A 124 18.75 1.48 -7.24
CA SER A 124 20.00 0.98 -7.83
C SER A 124 20.37 1.73 -9.11
N ARG A 125 21.68 1.90 -9.37
CA ARG A 125 22.22 2.53 -10.59
C ARG A 125 21.74 1.89 -11.92
N GLN A 126 21.16 0.69 -11.86
CA GLN A 126 20.67 -0.05 -13.02
C GLN A 126 19.15 0.04 -13.18
N TYR A 127 18.45 0.65 -12.22
CA TYR A 127 17.01 0.78 -12.20
C TYR A 127 16.63 2.22 -11.91
N ASP A 128 16.37 2.97 -12.98
CA ASP A 128 15.92 4.37 -12.93
C ASP A 128 14.47 4.45 -13.41
N GLU A 129 13.55 4.33 -12.47
CA GLU A 129 12.13 4.44 -12.76
C GLU A 129 11.73 5.89 -13.02
N VAL A 130 12.18 6.82 -12.18
CA VAL A 130 11.76 8.23 -12.27
C VAL A 130 12.33 8.93 -13.48
N GLY A 131 13.59 8.65 -13.88
CA GLY A 131 14.16 9.15 -15.13
C GLY A 131 13.39 8.63 -16.35
N THR A 132 13.01 7.35 -16.38
CA THR A 132 12.12 6.79 -17.42
C THR A 132 10.76 7.50 -17.44
N MET A 133 10.18 7.82 -16.27
CA MET A 133 8.90 8.53 -16.18
C MET A 133 9.03 9.97 -16.68
N LYS A 134 10.08 10.69 -16.29
CA LYS A 134 10.37 12.04 -16.78
C LYS A 134 10.57 12.06 -18.29
N GLN A 135 11.41 11.17 -18.82
CA GLN A 135 11.67 11.09 -20.27
C GLN A 135 10.37 10.84 -21.05
N TYR A 136 9.49 9.97 -20.55
CA TYR A 136 8.19 9.71 -21.17
C TYR A 136 7.33 10.99 -21.28
N ALA A 137 7.30 11.80 -20.24
CA ALA A 137 6.55 13.06 -20.21
C ALA A 137 7.18 14.11 -21.15
N VAL A 138 8.53 14.21 -21.18
CA VAL A 138 9.26 15.07 -22.12
C VAL A 138 8.99 14.66 -23.57
N ASP A 139 9.04 13.36 -23.88
CA ASP A 139 8.72 12.82 -25.21
C ASP A 139 7.27 13.08 -25.61
N SER A 140 6.39 13.28 -24.62
CA SER A 140 4.98 13.69 -24.83
C SER A 140 4.82 15.20 -24.99
N GLY A 141 5.91 16.00 -24.97
CA GLY A 141 5.91 17.44 -25.24
C GLY A 141 5.83 18.34 -24.00
N ILE A 142 5.89 17.79 -22.78
CA ILE A 142 5.90 18.59 -21.55
C ILE A 142 7.31 19.13 -21.30
N ALA A 143 7.42 20.41 -20.93
CA ALA A 143 8.69 21.05 -20.64
C ALA A 143 9.40 20.35 -19.44
N SER A 144 10.71 20.09 -19.59
CA SER A 144 11.49 19.40 -18.54
C SER A 144 11.42 20.12 -17.19
N GLU A 145 11.39 21.44 -17.21
CA GLU A 145 11.29 22.31 -16.02
C GLU A 145 9.95 22.18 -15.27
N ASP A 146 8.93 21.59 -15.88
CA ASP A 146 7.64 21.33 -15.24
C ASP A 146 7.53 19.93 -14.66
N ILE A 147 8.59 19.10 -14.79
CA ILE A 147 8.59 17.69 -14.36
C ILE A 147 9.64 17.50 -13.27
N PHE A 148 9.16 17.26 -12.06
CA PHE A 148 9.98 16.94 -10.88
C PHE A 148 10.15 15.45 -10.73
N MET A 149 11.32 15.01 -10.23
CA MET A 149 11.65 13.63 -9.94
C MET A 149 11.82 13.42 -8.44
N ASP A 150 11.03 12.52 -7.87
CA ASP A 150 11.20 12.02 -6.50
C ASP A 150 11.87 10.65 -6.54
N HIS A 151 13.19 10.62 -6.37
CA HIS A 151 14.03 9.43 -6.44
C HIS A 151 13.92 8.50 -5.21
N ALA A 152 13.24 8.91 -4.16
CA ALA A 152 13.12 8.17 -2.91
C ALA A 152 11.67 7.82 -2.53
N GLY A 153 10.81 7.68 -3.52
CA GLY A 153 9.43 7.22 -3.37
C GLY A 153 9.33 5.69 -3.25
N PHE A 154 10.03 5.08 -2.28
CA PHE A 154 10.10 3.62 -2.11
C PHE A 154 8.80 2.97 -1.64
N SER A 155 7.88 3.76 -1.15
CA SER A 155 6.54 3.33 -0.74
C SER A 155 5.54 4.46 -0.95
N THR A 156 4.24 4.11 -1.00
CA THR A 156 3.19 5.13 -1.12
C THR A 156 3.22 6.14 0.03
N TYR A 157 3.53 5.68 1.24
CA TYR A 157 3.68 6.57 2.39
C TYR A 157 4.84 7.56 2.19
N GLU A 158 6.02 7.08 1.76
CA GLU A 158 7.18 7.93 1.55
C GLU A 158 6.99 8.91 0.38
N SER A 159 6.39 8.46 -0.73
CA SER A 159 6.04 9.33 -1.86
C SER A 159 5.19 10.53 -1.42
N LEU A 160 4.16 10.29 -0.61
CA LEU A 160 3.25 11.32 -0.12
C LEU A 160 3.88 12.18 0.97
N TYR A 161 4.65 11.57 1.87
CA TYR A 161 5.40 12.31 2.88
C TYR A 161 6.38 13.29 2.22
N ARG A 162 7.10 12.83 1.21
CA ARG A 162 8.08 13.65 0.47
C ARG A 162 7.41 14.68 -0.43
N ALA A 163 6.27 14.37 -1.06
CA ALA A 163 5.49 15.35 -1.80
C ALA A 163 5.16 16.57 -0.92
N LYS A 164 4.82 16.35 0.35
CA LYS A 164 4.56 17.40 1.31
C LYS A 164 5.82 18.08 1.84
N GLU A 165 6.74 17.31 2.43
CA GLU A 165 7.83 17.88 3.24
C GLU A 165 9.06 18.26 2.40
N VAL A 166 9.32 17.57 1.28
CA VAL A 166 10.43 17.86 0.36
C VAL A 166 10.01 18.81 -0.73
N PHE A 167 8.88 18.52 -1.39
CA PHE A 167 8.41 19.32 -2.52
C PHE A 167 7.48 20.47 -2.11
N GLY A 168 7.05 20.52 -0.85
CA GLY A 168 6.22 21.60 -0.31
C GLY A 168 4.81 21.65 -0.90
N ALA A 169 4.37 20.56 -1.53
CA ALA A 169 3.02 20.46 -2.09
C ALA A 169 1.98 20.44 -0.96
N LYS A 170 0.85 21.08 -1.19
CA LYS A 170 -0.28 21.15 -0.25
C LYS A 170 -1.54 20.54 -0.82
N ARG A 171 -1.78 20.77 -2.12
CA ARG A 171 -2.97 20.35 -2.83
C ARG A 171 -2.57 19.63 -4.13
N ILE A 172 -2.87 18.34 -4.23
CA ILE A 172 -2.34 17.48 -5.30
C ILE A 172 -3.43 16.62 -5.95
N VAL A 173 -3.19 16.24 -7.21
CA VAL A 173 -3.94 15.15 -7.87
C VAL A 173 -3.03 13.94 -8.00
N ILE A 174 -3.45 12.80 -7.43
CA ILE A 174 -2.71 11.54 -7.45
C ILE A 174 -3.18 10.69 -8.62
N VAL A 175 -2.23 10.21 -9.42
CA VAL A 175 -2.47 9.32 -10.55
C VAL A 175 -1.92 7.93 -10.28
N THR A 176 -2.81 6.96 -10.18
CA THR A 176 -2.50 5.53 -10.08
C THR A 176 -3.72 4.70 -10.46
N GLN A 177 -3.64 3.35 -10.38
CA GLN A 177 -4.82 2.51 -10.60
C GLN A 177 -5.85 2.67 -9.46
N GLU A 178 -7.14 2.52 -9.77
CA GLU A 178 -8.24 2.76 -8.82
C GLU A 178 -8.09 1.97 -7.52
N TYR A 179 -7.74 0.68 -7.60
CA TYR A 179 -7.57 -0.16 -6.40
C TYR A 179 -6.50 0.38 -5.44
N HIS A 180 -5.52 1.14 -5.96
CA HIS A 180 -4.43 1.77 -5.20
C HIS A 180 -4.80 3.19 -4.73
N LEU A 181 -5.66 3.92 -5.46
CA LEU A 181 -6.07 5.28 -5.11
C LEU A 181 -6.62 5.39 -3.69
N TYR A 182 -7.45 4.44 -3.28
CA TYR A 182 -8.02 4.44 -1.92
C TYR A 182 -6.94 4.49 -0.83
N ARG A 183 -5.83 3.79 -1.01
CA ARG A 183 -4.72 3.82 -0.06
C ARG A 183 -3.92 5.10 -0.18
N ALA A 184 -3.60 5.53 -1.37
CA ALA A 184 -2.83 6.76 -1.59
C ALA A 184 -3.57 7.99 -1.05
N LEU A 185 -4.85 8.13 -1.34
CA LEU A 185 -5.68 9.23 -0.84
C LEU A 185 -5.80 9.23 0.69
N TYR A 186 -6.03 8.06 1.30
CA TYR A 186 -6.09 7.94 2.75
C TYR A 186 -4.77 8.36 3.41
N VAL A 187 -3.64 7.88 2.89
CA VAL A 187 -2.30 8.25 3.42
C VAL A 187 -2.05 9.75 3.24
N ALA A 188 -2.43 10.34 2.09
CA ALA A 188 -2.29 11.77 1.83
C ALA A 188 -3.07 12.59 2.88
N GLU A 189 -4.33 12.23 3.14
CA GLU A 189 -5.19 12.91 4.11
C GLU A 189 -4.61 12.83 5.54
N GLU A 190 -4.17 11.65 5.97
CA GLU A 190 -3.54 11.44 7.29
C GLU A 190 -2.22 12.21 7.46
N LEU A 191 -1.51 12.46 6.37
CA LEU A 191 -0.32 13.33 6.34
C LEU A 191 -0.68 14.82 6.26
N GLY A 192 -1.94 15.17 6.05
CA GLY A 192 -2.42 16.55 5.95
C GLY A 192 -2.19 17.17 4.57
N LEU A 193 -2.15 16.35 3.51
CA LEU A 193 -2.24 16.79 2.12
C LEU A 193 -3.71 16.86 1.72
N GLU A 194 -4.12 17.92 1.03
CA GLU A 194 -5.37 17.93 0.30
C GLU A 194 -5.17 17.20 -1.03
N ALA A 195 -5.76 16.02 -1.15
CA ALA A 195 -5.50 15.15 -2.30
C ALA A 195 -6.79 14.69 -2.98
N TYR A 196 -6.74 14.70 -4.30
CA TYR A 196 -7.75 14.13 -5.19
C TYR A 196 -7.11 13.03 -6.01
N GLY A 197 -7.89 12.08 -6.51
CA GLY A 197 -7.37 10.93 -7.26
C GLY A 197 -7.98 10.85 -8.64
N VAL A 198 -7.17 10.49 -9.64
CA VAL A 198 -7.66 10.14 -10.97
C VAL A 198 -7.14 8.75 -11.34
N ALA A 199 -8.06 7.84 -11.66
CA ALA A 199 -7.75 6.46 -11.99
C ALA A 199 -7.10 6.33 -13.37
N ALA A 200 -6.01 5.58 -13.43
CA ALA A 200 -5.29 5.27 -14.67
C ALA A 200 -5.67 3.89 -15.24
N ASP A 201 -6.88 3.41 -14.96
CA ASP A 201 -7.35 2.09 -15.39
C ASP A 201 -7.89 2.12 -16.81
N GLY A 202 -7.02 1.91 -17.80
CA GLY A 202 -7.45 1.75 -19.19
C GLY A 202 -7.96 0.35 -19.54
N LYS A 203 -7.70 -0.66 -18.69
CA LYS A 203 -8.03 -2.08 -18.94
C LYS A 203 -7.81 -2.95 -17.70
N THR A 204 -8.32 -4.18 -17.75
CA THR A 204 -8.03 -5.20 -16.75
C THR A 204 -6.63 -5.80 -16.98
N TYR A 205 -5.81 -5.81 -15.95
CA TYR A 205 -4.46 -6.38 -16.01
C TYR A 205 -4.43 -7.83 -15.54
N VAL A 206 -3.56 -8.65 -16.16
CA VAL A 206 -3.35 -10.05 -15.73
C VAL A 206 -2.89 -10.08 -14.27
N GLY A 207 -3.50 -10.96 -13.46
CA GLY A 207 -3.16 -11.10 -12.04
C GLY A 207 -3.80 -10.05 -11.12
N GLN A 208 -4.90 -9.42 -11.52
CA GLN A 208 -5.58 -8.39 -10.73
C GLN A 208 -6.00 -8.89 -9.33
N SER A 209 -6.55 -10.11 -9.21
CA SER A 209 -6.96 -10.66 -7.90
C SER A 209 -5.81 -10.75 -6.88
N MET A 210 -4.59 -11.05 -7.32
CA MET A 210 -3.42 -11.07 -6.44
C MET A 210 -3.02 -9.66 -6.02
N ARG A 211 -3.15 -8.68 -6.93
CA ARG A 211 -2.92 -7.25 -6.58
C ARG A 211 -3.94 -6.75 -5.57
N ASP A 212 -5.22 -7.08 -5.77
CA ASP A 212 -6.29 -6.70 -4.86
C ASP A 212 -6.06 -7.28 -3.45
N PHE A 213 -5.64 -8.55 -3.38
CA PHE A 213 -5.27 -9.18 -2.11
C PHE A 213 -4.07 -8.50 -1.44
N ARG A 214 -2.99 -8.24 -2.19
CA ARG A 214 -1.82 -7.51 -1.68
C ARG A 214 -2.21 -6.11 -1.20
N GLU A 215 -3.05 -5.43 -1.95
CA GLU A 215 -3.51 -4.09 -1.62
C GLU A 215 -4.37 -4.06 -0.36
N MET A 216 -5.20 -5.08 -0.15
CA MET A 216 -5.96 -5.25 1.09
C MET A 216 -5.04 -5.30 2.32
N LEU A 217 -3.91 -6.02 2.24
CA LEU A 217 -2.91 -6.09 3.31
C LEU A 217 -2.08 -4.80 3.41
N ALA A 218 -1.75 -4.17 2.27
CA ALA A 218 -1.02 -2.91 2.21
C ALA A 218 -1.81 -1.78 2.88
N ARG A 219 -3.14 -1.73 2.72
CA ARG A 219 -4.01 -0.78 3.43
C ARG A 219 -3.91 -0.93 4.95
N VAL A 220 -3.93 -2.17 5.45
CA VAL A 220 -3.78 -2.42 6.90
C VAL A 220 -2.42 -1.95 7.40
N LYS A 221 -1.35 -2.25 6.64
CA LYS A 221 0.00 -1.77 6.96
C LYS A 221 0.06 -0.25 7.02
N ASP A 222 -0.43 0.42 5.98
CA ASP A 222 -0.32 1.88 5.86
C ASP A 222 -1.27 2.59 6.83
N PHE A 223 -2.41 1.99 7.19
CA PHE A 223 -3.26 2.44 8.30
C PHE A 223 -2.45 2.52 9.61
N GLY A 224 -1.68 1.47 9.94
CA GLY A 224 -0.78 1.50 11.10
C GLY A 224 0.37 2.49 10.94
N THR A 225 0.94 2.64 9.75
CA THR A 225 2.05 3.56 9.47
C THR A 225 1.61 5.02 9.65
N THR A 226 0.41 5.38 9.17
CA THR A 226 -0.11 6.75 9.31
C THR A 226 -0.44 7.13 10.77
N MET A 227 -0.72 6.15 11.63
CA MET A 227 -0.88 6.40 13.08
C MET A 227 0.45 6.74 13.77
N LEU A 228 1.56 6.14 13.31
CA LEU A 228 2.89 6.32 13.90
C LEU A 228 3.66 7.49 13.26
N LYS A 229 3.34 7.83 12.02
CA LYS A 229 3.95 8.88 11.19
C LYS A 229 5.49 8.86 11.24
N PRO A 230 6.15 7.71 10.94
CA PRO A 230 7.60 7.64 10.92
C PRO A 230 8.18 8.56 9.84
N GLU A 231 9.38 9.07 10.07
CA GLU A 231 10.12 9.75 9.01
C GLU A 231 10.43 8.79 7.86
N PRO A 232 10.51 9.30 6.60
CA PRO A 232 10.86 8.49 5.45
C PRO A 232 12.34 8.08 5.51
N THR A 233 12.70 7.06 4.75
CA THR A 233 14.09 6.55 4.68
C THR A 233 15.09 7.64 4.29
N TYR A 234 14.69 8.51 3.36
CA TYR A 234 15.48 9.69 2.94
C TYR A 234 14.58 10.92 2.89
N LEU A 235 14.91 11.95 3.64
CA LEU A 235 14.20 13.22 3.58
C LEU A 235 14.78 14.12 2.47
N GLY A 236 16.09 14.33 2.48
CA GLY A 236 16.77 15.20 1.50
C GLY A 236 16.58 16.70 1.75
N GLU A 237 17.06 17.50 0.82
CA GLU A 237 16.87 18.96 0.84
C GLU A 237 15.48 19.32 0.29
N VAL A 238 14.95 20.46 0.74
CA VAL A 238 13.64 20.95 0.27
C VAL A 238 13.80 21.54 -1.14
N ILE A 239 13.00 21.05 -2.07
CA ILE A 239 12.91 21.51 -3.47
C ILE A 239 11.48 21.93 -3.74
N SER A 240 11.21 23.24 -3.79
CA SER A 240 9.83 23.72 -3.97
C SER A 240 9.23 23.27 -5.31
N ILE A 241 8.06 22.64 -5.26
CA ILE A 241 7.30 22.20 -6.45
C ILE A 241 6.93 23.38 -7.39
N SER A 242 6.90 24.61 -6.89
CA SER A 242 6.67 25.81 -7.70
C SER A 242 7.91 26.29 -8.46
N GLY A 243 9.07 25.65 -8.23
CA GLY A 243 10.34 26.00 -8.88
C GLY A 243 10.54 25.34 -10.24
N ASN A 244 11.81 25.09 -10.55
CA ASN A 244 12.24 24.42 -11.77
C ASN A 244 12.50 22.92 -11.50
N GLY A 245 11.79 22.04 -12.22
CA GLY A 245 11.90 20.58 -12.08
C GLY A 245 13.26 20.02 -12.47
N ASP A 246 14.06 20.75 -13.24
CA ASP A 246 15.42 20.33 -13.61
C ASP A 246 16.40 20.33 -12.43
N LEU A 247 16.03 20.98 -11.31
CA LEU A 247 16.78 20.87 -10.05
C LEU A 247 16.76 19.47 -9.45
N THR A 248 15.87 18.61 -9.94
CA THR A 248 15.76 17.21 -9.52
C THR A 248 16.43 16.22 -10.49
N ASN A 249 17.06 16.72 -11.55
CA ASN A 249 17.83 15.88 -12.48
C ASN A 249 19.11 15.37 -11.80
N ASP A 250 19.50 14.11 -12.09
CA ASP A 250 20.78 13.50 -11.67
C ASP A 250 21.96 14.02 -12.48
#